data_6acf544028d2a9c2355dd3b5a51b943f
#
_entry.id   6acf544028d2a9c2355dd3b5a51b943f
#
_cell.length_a   1.000
_cell.length_b   1.000
_cell.length_c   1.000
_cell.angle_alpha   90.00
_cell.angle_beta   90.00
_cell.angle_gamma   90.00
#
_symmetry.space_group_name_H-M   'P 1'
#
loop_
_entity.id
_entity.type
_entity.pdbx_description
1 polymer ?
#
loop_
_entity_poly.entity_id
_entity_poly.type
_entity_poly.pdbx_seq_one_letter_code
_entity_poly.pdbx_strand_id
1 'polypeptide(L)'
;MIERLVDLSLKYKLLIIILFVGVCTAGGFSLTQLSIDAFPDISPNLVQIFAEIEGMAPEEVERFVTRPVEVSMRGIPGVQKIRSLSTLGLSTVNVYFEDDVDIYLARQLVAERLKEAEEGIPEGANMPHGLEMGPIASGMGKILGYYLEGDNHSTTDLRTLQEWIIKREIQTVQGVAKVISQGGHVRQYQIIINPDRLLEYNLSLDDVMEAVQNNNLNLGAGIIEKGAEELIVRSLGLVKTTTDIENIVIVNYQNTPVYIKNVATVEFGNAFRRGVSLLNDQKEIVVGNVYKAHGANSFEVISRLKKRMELIQNNLPE
;
A
#
# COMPACT_ATOMS: atom_id res chain seq x y z
N MET A 1 -11.90 47.87 -42.64
CA MET A 1 -11.25 47.46 -41.39
C MET A 1 -9.94 46.72 -41.67
N ILE A 2 -9.94 45.73 -42.57
CA ILE A 2 -8.76 44.96 -42.98
C ILE A 2 -7.65 45.81 -43.58
N GLU A 3 -7.95 46.73 -44.48
CA GLU A 3 -6.97 47.66 -45.08
C GLU A 3 -6.22 48.49 -44.05
N ARG A 4 -6.92 49.01 -43.03
CA ARG A 4 -6.26 49.76 -41.92
C ARG A 4 -5.35 48.87 -41.07
N LEU A 5 -5.68 47.61 -40.90
CA LEU A 5 -4.83 46.62 -40.20
C LEU A 5 -3.56 46.30 -41.00
N VAL A 6 -3.69 46.17 -42.32
CA VAL A 6 -2.57 45.93 -43.24
C VAL A 6 -1.64 47.16 -43.25
N ASP A 7 -2.19 48.36 -43.39
CA ASP A 7 -1.40 49.60 -43.37
C ASP A 7 -0.66 49.79 -42.03
N LEU A 8 -1.32 49.50 -40.92
CA LEU A 8 -0.71 49.59 -39.59
C LEU A 8 0.41 48.55 -39.43
N SER A 9 0.23 47.34 -39.95
CA SER A 9 1.24 46.28 -39.89
C SER A 9 2.46 46.59 -40.76
N LEU A 10 2.27 47.19 -41.91
CA LEU A 10 3.37 47.62 -42.77
C LEU A 10 4.11 48.83 -42.21
N LYS A 11 3.39 49.73 -41.56
CA LYS A 11 3.98 50.91 -40.90
C LYS A 11 4.84 50.54 -39.69
N TYR A 12 4.43 49.57 -38.90
CA TYR A 12 5.10 49.09 -37.67
C TYR A 12 5.67 47.69 -37.82
N LYS A 13 6.25 47.35 -38.97
CA LYS A 13 6.75 46.04 -39.31
C LYS A 13 7.67 45.40 -38.25
N LEU A 14 8.56 46.24 -37.64
CA LEU A 14 9.51 45.78 -36.63
C LEU A 14 8.81 45.36 -35.32
N LEU A 15 7.77 46.10 -34.93
CA LEU A 15 6.97 45.82 -33.74
C LEU A 15 6.18 44.53 -33.94
N ILE A 16 5.63 44.27 -35.14
CA ILE A 16 4.90 43.04 -35.45
C ILE A 16 5.82 41.82 -35.47
N ILE A 17 7.05 41.99 -36.00
CA ILE A 17 8.04 40.89 -35.97
C ILE A 17 8.42 40.55 -34.53
N ILE A 18 8.67 41.56 -33.68
CA ILE A 18 8.96 41.33 -32.25
C ILE A 18 7.80 40.65 -31.55
N LEU A 19 6.57 41.10 -31.80
CA LEU A 19 5.36 40.49 -31.24
C LEU A 19 5.25 39.02 -31.69
N PHE A 20 5.45 38.74 -32.97
CA PHE A 20 5.39 37.39 -33.52
C PHE A 20 6.45 36.50 -32.91
N VAL A 21 7.68 36.93 -32.80
CA VAL A 21 8.76 36.19 -32.13
C VAL A 21 8.44 35.99 -30.66
N GLY A 22 7.87 36.98 -29.98
CA GLY A 22 7.42 36.87 -28.59
C GLY A 22 6.33 35.81 -28.41
N VAL A 23 5.34 35.78 -29.30
CA VAL A 23 4.28 34.75 -29.27
C VAL A 23 4.83 33.35 -29.58
N CYS A 24 5.74 33.22 -30.56
CA CYS A 24 6.37 31.94 -30.88
C CYS A 24 7.24 31.42 -29.73
N THR A 25 8.01 32.29 -29.08
CA THR A 25 8.83 31.91 -27.92
C THR A 25 7.97 31.53 -26.71
N ALA A 26 6.92 32.31 -26.41
CA ALA A 26 5.99 32.01 -25.35
C ALA A 26 5.23 30.71 -25.63
N GLY A 27 4.78 30.47 -26.87
CA GLY A 27 4.13 29.23 -27.30
C GLY A 27 5.06 28.01 -27.19
N GLY A 28 6.33 28.18 -27.66
CA GLY A 28 7.35 27.12 -27.50
C GLY A 28 7.63 26.79 -26.04
N PHE A 29 7.72 27.78 -25.17
CA PHE A 29 7.88 27.56 -23.73
C PHE A 29 6.67 26.89 -23.10
N SER A 30 5.46 27.32 -23.48
CA SER A 30 4.20 26.67 -23.00
C SER A 30 4.09 25.21 -23.42
N LEU A 31 4.54 24.86 -24.63
CA LEU A 31 4.57 23.46 -25.10
C LEU A 31 5.47 22.57 -24.23
N THR A 32 6.59 23.09 -23.73
CA THR A 32 7.51 22.32 -22.87
C THR A 32 6.93 22.06 -21.48
N GLN A 33 5.95 22.84 -21.05
CA GLN A 33 5.28 22.68 -19.76
C GLN A 33 3.98 21.89 -19.86
N LEU A 34 3.58 21.50 -21.06
CA LEU A 34 2.35 20.74 -21.23
C LEU A 34 2.49 19.35 -20.60
N SER A 35 1.54 19.01 -19.72
CA SER A 35 1.48 17.66 -19.14
C SER A 35 1.08 16.68 -20.24
N ILE A 36 1.97 15.72 -20.53
CA ILE A 36 1.74 14.69 -21.53
C ILE A 36 1.36 13.40 -20.77
N ASP A 37 0.11 13.00 -20.88
CA ASP A 37 -0.37 11.72 -20.39
C ASP A 37 -0.69 10.78 -21.56
N ALA A 38 -0.44 9.48 -21.38
CA ALA A 38 -0.73 8.47 -22.39
C ALA A 38 -2.24 8.36 -22.69
N PHE A 39 -3.07 8.56 -21.64
CA PHE A 39 -4.52 8.65 -21.72
C PHE A 39 -4.99 9.85 -20.90
N PRO A 40 -6.04 10.57 -21.34
CA PRO A 40 -6.66 11.59 -20.49
C PRO A 40 -7.20 10.92 -19.22
N ASP A 41 -6.91 11.54 -18.08
CA ASP A 41 -7.43 11.05 -16.81
C ASP A 41 -8.91 11.43 -16.66
N ILE A 42 -9.78 10.53 -17.10
CA ILE A 42 -11.24 10.62 -16.96
C ILE A 42 -11.73 9.91 -15.69
N SER A 43 -10.83 9.61 -14.75
CA SER A 43 -11.20 8.95 -13.51
C SER A 43 -12.06 9.89 -12.67
N PRO A 44 -13.20 9.40 -12.16
CA PRO A 44 -14.04 10.20 -11.27
C PRO A 44 -13.28 10.51 -9.98
N ASN A 45 -13.65 11.60 -9.32
CA ASN A 45 -13.17 11.90 -7.97
C ASN A 45 -13.63 10.80 -7.02
N LEU A 46 -12.71 9.94 -6.63
CA LEU A 46 -12.97 8.71 -5.90
C LEU A 46 -12.05 8.58 -4.69
N VAL A 47 -12.65 8.38 -3.53
CA VAL A 47 -11.94 7.92 -2.33
C VAL A 47 -12.34 6.48 -2.06
N GLN A 48 -11.34 5.59 -2.03
CA GLN A 48 -11.52 4.17 -1.73
C GLN A 48 -11.18 3.90 -0.27
N ILE A 49 -12.00 3.09 0.37
CA ILE A 49 -11.80 2.61 1.74
C ILE A 49 -11.73 1.10 1.68
N PHE A 50 -10.74 0.53 2.35
CA PHE A 50 -10.52 -0.90 2.46
C PHE A 50 -10.55 -1.33 3.91
N ALA A 51 -11.08 -2.50 4.17
CA ALA A 51 -10.94 -3.20 5.44
C ALA A 51 -10.65 -4.67 5.17
N GLU A 52 -9.56 -5.16 5.74
CA GLU A 52 -9.25 -6.59 5.74
C GLU A 52 -9.76 -7.18 7.05
N ILE A 53 -10.59 -8.23 6.95
CA ILE A 53 -11.23 -8.89 8.09
C ILE A 53 -10.96 -10.39 7.98
N GLU A 54 -10.13 -10.91 8.86
CA GLU A 54 -9.77 -12.32 8.79
C GLU A 54 -10.95 -13.24 9.12
N GLY A 55 -11.13 -14.28 8.30
CA GLY A 55 -12.06 -15.38 8.55
C GLY A 55 -13.55 -15.09 8.38
N MET A 56 -13.94 -13.85 8.02
CA MET A 56 -15.35 -13.43 7.96
C MET A 56 -15.97 -13.70 6.59
N ALA A 57 -17.17 -14.28 6.56
CA ALA A 57 -17.95 -14.51 5.35
C ALA A 57 -18.43 -13.20 4.71
N PRO A 58 -18.71 -13.15 3.38
CA PRO A 58 -19.09 -11.92 2.70
C PRO A 58 -20.31 -11.21 3.31
N GLU A 59 -21.32 -11.96 3.74
CA GLU A 59 -22.54 -11.42 4.36
C GLU A 59 -22.26 -10.79 5.73
N GLU A 60 -21.33 -11.37 6.47
CA GLU A 60 -20.89 -10.83 7.76
C GLU A 60 -20.03 -9.58 7.57
N VAL A 61 -19.11 -9.61 6.60
CA VAL A 61 -18.32 -8.43 6.18
C VAL A 61 -19.24 -7.28 5.79
N GLU A 62 -20.29 -7.56 5.00
CA GLU A 62 -21.28 -6.56 4.61
C GLU A 62 -21.98 -5.97 5.84
N ARG A 63 -22.47 -6.84 6.71
CA ARG A 63 -23.30 -6.44 7.85
C ARG A 63 -22.53 -5.67 8.91
N PHE A 64 -21.32 -6.13 9.26
CA PHE A 64 -20.58 -5.65 10.41
C PHE A 64 -19.55 -4.56 10.06
N VAL A 65 -19.07 -4.51 8.81
CA VAL A 65 -18.03 -3.57 8.40
C VAL A 65 -18.49 -2.65 7.27
N THR A 66 -18.94 -3.21 6.16
CA THR A 66 -19.27 -2.42 4.96
C THR A 66 -20.40 -1.44 5.23
N ARG A 67 -21.48 -1.92 5.86
CA ARG A 67 -22.69 -1.11 6.12
C ARG A 67 -22.47 0.03 7.12
N PRO A 68 -21.78 -0.12 8.26
CA PRO A 68 -21.37 0.99 9.11
C PRO A 68 -20.57 2.05 8.36
N VAL A 69 -19.58 1.64 7.55
CA VAL A 69 -18.79 2.58 6.73
C VAL A 69 -19.66 3.32 5.73
N GLU A 70 -20.53 2.63 4.98
CA GLU A 70 -21.46 3.28 4.04
C GLU A 70 -22.36 4.32 4.72
N VAL A 71 -22.87 4.00 5.91
CA VAL A 71 -23.77 4.91 6.66
C VAL A 71 -23.03 6.17 7.06
N SER A 72 -21.79 6.04 7.57
CA SER A 72 -20.96 7.19 7.97
C SER A 72 -20.58 8.07 6.79
N MET A 73 -20.41 7.49 5.59
CA MET A 73 -20.04 8.25 4.38
C MET A 73 -21.22 9.00 3.74
N ARG A 74 -22.49 8.62 3.97
CA ARG A 74 -23.66 9.24 3.33
C ARG A 74 -23.89 10.71 3.64
N GLY A 75 -23.40 11.19 4.78
CA GLY A 75 -23.56 12.58 5.21
C GLY A 75 -22.49 13.55 4.73
N ILE A 76 -21.52 13.11 3.93
CA ILE A 76 -20.41 13.94 3.47
C ILE A 76 -20.86 14.85 2.32
N PRO A 77 -20.63 16.19 2.40
CA PRO A 77 -20.95 17.10 1.30
C PRO A 77 -20.21 16.73 0.01
N GLY A 78 -20.88 16.89 -1.13
CA GLY A 78 -20.30 16.60 -2.46
C GLY A 78 -20.20 15.12 -2.81
N VAL A 79 -20.72 14.22 -1.99
CA VAL A 79 -20.82 12.78 -2.34
C VAL A 79 -21.94 12.56 -3.34
N GLN A 80 -21.59 12.09 -4.53
CA GLN A 80 -22.53 11.77 -5.59
C GLN A 80 -23.14 10.36 -5.41
N LYS A 81 -22.31 9.37 -5.12
CA LYS A 81 -22.72 7.98 -4.89
C LYS A 81 -21.70 7.20 -4.08
N ILE A 82 -22.17 6.14 -3.44
CA ILE A 82 -21.32 5.18 -2.73
C ILE A 82 -21.58 3.80 -3.36
N ARG A 83 -20.49 3.05 -3.61
CA ARG A 83 -20.55 1.67 -4.08
C ARG A 83 -19.60 0.83 -3.23
N SER A 84 -20.07 -0.30 -2.80
CA SER A 84 -19.27 -1.22 -1.99
C SER A 84 -19.21 -2.61 -2.62
N LEU A 85 -18.21 -3.35 -2.20
CA LEU A 85 -18.00 -4.74 -2.53
C LEU A 85 -17.53 -5.44 -1.27
N SER A 86 -18.29 -6.44 -0.84
CA SER A 86 -17.94 -7.34 0.27
C SER A 86 -17.59 -8.71 -0.29
N THR A 87 -16.40 -9.20 0.05
CA THR A 87 -15.92 -10.52 -0.32
C THR A 87 -15.42 -11.25 0.92
N LEU A 88 -14.97 -12.49 0.77
CA LEU A 88 -14.38 -13.24 1.88
C LEU A 88 -13.18 -12.46 2.46
N GLY A 89 -13.34 -11.98 3.69
CA GLY A 89 -12.29 -11.29 4.43
C GLY A 89 -11.90 -9.91 3.88
N LEU A 90 -12.70 -9.27 3.01
CA LEU A 90 -12.38 -7.95 2.48
C LEU A 90 -13.63 -7.12 2.22
N SER A 91 -13.66 -5.91 2.76
CA SER A 91 -14.59 -4.85 2.40
C SER A 91 -13.89 -3.79 1.57
N THR A 92 -14.55 -3.33 0.51
CA THR A 92 -14.12 -2.19 -0.29
C THR A 92 -15.29 -1.24 -0.45
N VAL A 93 -15.15 0.00 0.03
CA VAL A 93 -16.15 1.06 -0.11
C VAL A 93 -15.59 2.17 -0.98
N ASN A 94 -16.27 2.45 -2.09
CA ASN A 94 -15.91 3.47 -3.06
C ASN A 94 -16.85 4.66 -2.90
N VAL A 95 -16.31 5.79 -2.45
CA VAL A 95 -17.04 7.05 -2.28
C VAL A 95 -16.73 7.97 -3.46
N TYR A 96 -17.72 8.20 -4.33
CA TYR A 96 -17.61 9.06 -5.51
C TYR A 96 -18.09 10.45 -5.17
N PHE A 97 -17.24 11.42 -5.45
CA PHE A 97 -17.52 12.84 -5.28
C PHE A 97 -17.88 13.52 -6.61
N GLU A 98 -18.49 14.68 -6.54
CA GLU A 98 -18.70 15.55 -7.70
C GLU A 98 -17.36 16.01 -8.26
N ASP A 99 -17.30 16.30 -9.57
CA ASP A 99 -16.05 16.59 -10.28
C ASP A 99 -15.38 17.90 -9.85
N ASP A 100 -16.15 18.83 -9.26
CA ASP A 100 -15.69 20.13 -8.75
C ASP A 100 -15.12 20.07 -7.32
N VAL A 101 -15.28 18.94 -6.63
CA VAL A 101 -14.73 18.73 -5.29
C VAL A 101 -13.26 18.42 -5.36
N ASP A 102 -12.43 19.16 -4.63
CA ASP A 102 -11.00 18.86 -4.51
C ASP A 102 -10.78 17.49 -3.84
N ILE A 103 -9.94 16.65 -4.46
CA ILE A 103 -9.71 15.27 -3.98
C ILE A 103 -9.05 15.24 -2.58
N TYR A 104 -8.24 16.24 -2.23
CA TYR A 104 -7.61 16.31 -0.92
C TYR A 104 -8.63 16.68 0.16
N LEU A 105 -9.55 17.60 -0.16
CA LEU A 105 -10.68 17.93 0.70
C LEU A 105 -11.60 16.71 0.88
N ALA A 106 -11.95 16.03 -0.20
CA ALA A 106 -12.74 14.80 -0.15
C ALA A 106 -12.13 13.76 0.78
N ARG A 107 -10.81 13.53 0.68
CA ARG A 107 -10.08 12.60 1.55
C ARG A 107 -10.08 13.04 3.01
N GLN A 108 -9.93 14.33 3.28
CA GLN A 108 -9.97 14.84 4.64
C GLN A 108 -11.35 14.59 5.29
N LEU A 109 -12.44 14.86 4.56
CA LEU A 109 -13.80 14.62 5.03
C LEU A 109 -14.06 13.12 5.27
N VAL A 110 -13.57 12.26 4.37
CA VAL A 110 -13.66 10.80 4.55
C VAL A 110 -12.84 10.35 5.77
N ALA A 111 -11.61 10.87 5.95
CA ALA A 111 -10.77 10.51 7.10
C ALA A 111 -11.42 10.87 8.45
N GLU A 112 -12.12 12.00 8.51
CA GLU A 112 -12.85 12.43 9.69
C GLU A 112 -14.00 11.45 10.01
N ARG A 113 -14.75 11.03 8.98
CA ARG A 113 -15.86 10.08 9.13
C ARG A 113 -15.43 8.64 9.36
N LEU A 114 -14.22 8.26 8.95
CA LEU A 114 -13.69 6.91 9.20
C LEU A 114 -13.59 6.59 10.68
N LYS A 115 -13.21 7.55 11.51
CA LYS A 115 -13.16 7.35 12.98
C LYS A 115 -14.53 7.03 13.55
N GLU A 116 -15.57 7.76 13.10
CA GLU A 116 -16.94 7.50 13.50
C GLU A 116 -17.42 6.12 13.01
N ALA A 117 -16.99 5.71 11.82
CA ALA A 117 -17.29 4.39 11.28
C ALA A 117 -16.65 3.26 12.09
N GLU A 118 -15.39 3.43 12.53
CA GLU A 118 -14.67 2.45 13.36
C GLU A 118 -15.37 2.20 14.70
N GLU A 119 -15.92 3.24 15.34
CA GLU A 119 -16.69 3.11 16.58
C GLU A 119 -17.99 2.29 16.39
N GLY A 120 -18.53 2.26 15.18
CA GLY A 120 -19.72 1.49 14.82
C GLY A 120 -19.45 0.03 14.49
N ILE A 121 -18.20 -0.40 14.39
CA ILE A 121 -17.79 -1.77 14.06
C ILE A 121 -17.64 -2.58 15.35
N PRO A 122 -18.23 -3.78 15.44
CA PRO A 122 -18.08 -4.63 16.63
C PRO A 122 -16.61 -5.01 16.90
N GLU A 123 -16.20 -5.03 18.18
CA GLU A 123 -14.85 -5.44 18.59
C GLU A 123 -14.46 -6.86 18.14
N GLY A 124 -15.45 -7.72 17.83
CA GLY A 124 -15.22 -9.06 17.30
C GLY A 124 -14.83 -9.13 15.82
N ALA A 125 -14.86 -8.01 15.09
CA ALA A 125 -14.34 -7.93 13.72
C ALA A 125 -12.82 -7.77 13.78
N ASN A 126 -12.07 -8.88 13.66
CA ASN A 126 -10.62 -8.85 13.65
C ASN A 126 -10.14 -8.15 12.37
N MET A 127 -9.81 -6.86 12.48
CA MET A 127 -9.26 -6.02 11.41
C MET A 127 -7.80 -5.69 11.74
N PRO A 128 -6.82 -6.45 11.24
CA PRO A 128 -5.40 -6.26 11.59
C PRO A 128 -4.87 -4.85 11.27
N HIS A 129 -5.45 -4.19 10.27
CA HIS A 129 -5.04 -2.86 9.80
C HIS A 129 -6.10 -1.78 10.00
N GLY A 130 -7.27 -2.12 10.58
CA GLY A 130 -8.40 -1.18 10.71
C GLY A 130 -9.00 -0.78 9.36
N LEU A 131 -9.59 0.42 9.31
CA LEU A 131 -10.10 1.02 8.07
C LEU A 131 -9.00 1.83 7.38
N GLU A 132 -8.59 1.43 6.20
CA GLU A 132 -7.56 2.11 5.42
C GLU A 132 -8.14 2.86 4.21
N MET A 133 -7.67 4.08 3.99
CA MET A 133 -7.93 4.77 2.73
C MET A 133 -6.92 4.40 1.67
N GLY A 134 -7.41 4.02 0.50
CA GLY A 134 -6.59 3.83 -0.68
C GLY A 134 -5.76 5.08 -1.04
N PRO A 135 -4.65 4.93 -1.76
CA PRO A 135 -3.83 6.05 -2.20
C PRO A 135 -4.56 6.91 -3.25
N ILE A 136 -4.14 8.17 -3.38
CA ILE A 136 -4.63 9.07 -4.43
C ILE A 136 -4.01 8.64 -5.77
N ALA A 137 -4.61 7.63 -6.39
CA ALA A 137 -4.23 7.17 -7.71
C ALA A 137 -5.49 6.85 -8.51
N SER A 138 -5.55 7.35 -9.73
CA SER A 138 -6.63 6.97 -10.64
C SER A 138 -6.46 5.52 -11.09
N GLY A 139 -7.56 4.87 -11.45
CA GLY A 139 -7.52 3.52 -12.04
C GLY A 139 -6.71 3.46 -13.34
N MET A 140 -6.65 4.57 -14.07
CA MET A 140 -5.86 4.77 -15.29
C MET A 140 -4.41 5.25 -15.01
N GLY A 141 -4.04 5.48 -13.76
CA GLY A 141 -2.72 5.96 -13.36
C GLY A 141 -1.57 4.95 -13.47
N LYS A 142 -1.79 3.75 -14.00
CA LYS A 142 -0.70 2.80 -14.27
C LYS A 142 0.18 3.33 -15.39
N ILE A 143 1.42 3.69 -15.05
CA ILE A 143 2.37 4.29 -16.00
C ILE A 143 3.53 3.35 -16.39
N LEU A 144 3.83 2.37 -15.54
CA LEU A 144 4.90 1.42 -15.80
C LEU A 144 4.55 0.07 -15.20
N GLY A 145 4.81 -0.99 -15.96
CA GLY A 145 4.84 -2.37 -15.48
C GLY A 145 6.23 -2.95 -15.70
N TYR A 146 6.74 -3.67 -14.75
CA TYR A 146 7.99 -4.42 -14.83
C TYR A 146 7.82 -5.79 -14.20
N TYR A 147 8.70 -6.70 -14.52
CA TYR A 147 8.75 -8.01 -13.87
C TYR A 147 10.17 -8.34 -13.41
N LEU A 148 10.26 -9.23 -12.47
CA LEU A 148 11.51 -9.75 -11.94
C LEU A 148 11.74 -11.15 -12.48
N GLU A 149 12.96 -11.39 -12.93
CA GLU A 149 13.44 -12.65 -13.40
C GLU A 149 14.81 -12.92 -12.79
N GLY A 150 15.04 -14.15 -12.35
CA GLY A 150 16.30 -14.62 -11.81
C GLY A 150 16.40 -16.13 -11.96
N ASP A 151 17.50 -16.62 -12.50
CA ASP A 151 17.66 -18.05 -12.79
C ASP A 151 17.92 -18.88 -11.53
N ASN A 152 18.51 -18.27 -10.49
CA ASN A 152 18.90 -18.94 -9.25
C ASN A 152 18.01 -18.55 -8.06
N HIS A 153 16.91 -17.82 -8.30
CA HIS A 153 16.03 -17.33 -7.25
C HIS A 153 14.63 -17.96 -7.34
N SER A 154 14.11 -18.38 -6.22
CA SER A 154 12.71 -18.82 -6.15
C SER A 154 11.76 -17.64 -6.33
N THR A 155 10.50 -17.91 -6.74
CA THR A 155 9.46 -16.87 -6.83
C THR A 155 9.18 -16.21 -5.48
N THR A 156 9.45 -16.91 -4.38
CA THR A 156 9.37 -16.38 -3.00
C THR A 156 10.49 -15.38 -2.73
N ASP A 157 11.72 -15.65 -3.19
CA ASP A 157 12.85 -14.72 -3.03
C ASP A 157 12.64 -13.48 -3.89
N LEU A 158 12.25 -13.66 -5.16
CA LEU A 158 11.91 -12.54 -6.04
C LEU A 158 10.78 -11.67 -5.46
N ARG A 159 9.75 -12.29 -4.85
CA ARG A 159 8.68 -11.56 -4.18
C ARG A 159 9.17 -10.80 -2.95
N THR A 160 10.08 -11.38 -2.20
CA THR A 160 10.71 -10.74 -1.04
C THR A 160 11.54 -9.52 -1.46
N LEU A 161 12.37 -9.65 -2.51
CA LEU A 161 13.13 -8.55 -3.09
C LEU A 161 12.18 -7.43 -3.59
N GLN A 162 11.11 -7.81 -4.26
CA GLN A 162 10.10 -6.86 -4.74
C GLN A 162 9.47 -6.05 -3.60
N GLU A 163 8.99 -6.69 -2.53
CA GLU A 163 8.27 -6.01 -1.45
C GLU A 163 9.18 -5.16 -0.56
N TRP A 164 10.37 -5.66 -0.25
CA TRP A 164 11.24 -5.06 0.75
C TRP A 164 12.29 -4.11 0.19
N ILE A 165 12.69 -4.27 -1.04
CA ILE A 165 13.74 -3.46 -1.68
C ILE A 165 13.14 -2.63 -2.84
N ILE A 166 12.72 -3.29 -3.91
CA ILE A 166 12.41 -2.61 -5.18
C ILE A 166 11.20 -1.69 -5.02
N LYS A 167 10.11 -2.19 -4.43
CA LYS A 167 8.89 -1.43 -4.21
C LYS A 167 9.16 -0.18 -3.36
N ARG A 168 9.93 -0.32 -2.29
CA ARG A 168 10.27 0.79 -1.39
C ARG A 168 11.09 1.85 -2.11
N GLU A 169 12.11 1.43 -2.86
CA GLU A 169 12.94 2.33 -3.65
C GLU A 169 12.15 3.07 -4.73
N ILE A 170 11.25 2.38 -5.45
CA ILE A 170 10.39 2.99 -6.45
C ILE A 170 9.40 3.97 -5.84
N GLN A 171 8.86 3.67 -4.66
CA GLN A 171 7.94 4.57 -3.95
C GLN A 171 8.57 5.88 -3.51
N THR A 172 9.91 5.98 -3.40
CA THR A 172 10.60 7.25 -3.11
C THR A 172 10.62 8.21 -4.30
N VAL A 173 10.30 7.74 -5.51
CA VAL A 173 10.31 8.57 -6.71
C VAL A 173 9.15 9.54 -6.70
N GLN A 174 9.45 10.83 -6.79
CA GLN A 174 8.44 11.89 -6.81
C GLN A 174 7.44 11.69 -7.96
N GLY A 175 6.15 11.71 -7.63
CA GLY A 175 5.05 11.51 -8.58
C GLY A 175 4.56 10.06 -8.64
N VAL A 176 5.16 9.12 -7.90
CA VAL A 176 4.64 7.76 -7.70
C VAL A 176 3.67 7.77 -6.52
N ALA A 177 2.44 7.27 -6.75
CA ALA A 177 1.43 7.12 -5.69
C ALA A 177 1.53 5.78 -4.98
N LYS A 178 1.68 4.70 -5.76
CA LYS A 178 1.78 3.34 -5.24
C LYS A 178 2.49 2.40 -6.21
N VAL A 179 2.99 1.30 -5.67
CA VAL A 179 3.47 0.15 -6.43
C VAL A 179 2.70 -1.07 -5.96
N ILE A 180 2.08 -1.78 -6.89
CA ILE A 180 1.33 -3.01 -6.62
C ILE A 180 2.16 -4.18 -7.13
N SER A 181 2.47 -5.12 -6.24
CA SER A 181 3.18 -6.34 -6.57
C SER A 181 2.19 -7.47 -6.83
N GLN A 182 2.41 -8.25 -7.87
CA GLN A 182 1.59 -9.40 -8.26
C GLN A 182 2.49 -10.60 -8.56
N GLY A 183 1.97 -11.81 -8.35
CA GLY A 183 2.72 -13.07 -8.53
C GLY A 183 3.73 -13.34 -7.41
N GLY A 184 4.34 -14.52 -7.46
CA GLY A 184 5.24 -15.02 -6.43
C GLY A 184 4.54 -15.32 -5.10
N HIS A 185 5.28 -15.94 -4.19
CA HIS A 185 4.80 -16.25 -2.85
C HIS A 185 5.34 -15.24 -1.83
N VAL A 186 4.46 -14.76 -0.94
CA VAL A 186 4.87 -13.96 0.21
C VAL A 186 5.33 -14.88 1.31
N ARG A 187 6.59 -14.74 1.73
CA ARG A 187 7.19 -15.53 2.82
C ARG A 187 6.59 -15.10 4.15
N GLN A 188 6.25 -16.08 4.97
CA GLN A 188 5.77 -15.86 6.34
C GLN A 188 6.31 -16.93 7.28
N TYR A 189 6.37 -16.62 8.57
CA TYR A 189 6.52 -17.63 9.60
C TYR A 189 5.20 -18.34 9.80
N GLN A 190 5.23 -19.68 9.81
CA GLN A 190 4.06 -20.50 10.08
C GLN A 190 4.26 -21.29 11.37
N ILE A 191 3.30 -21.18 12.27
CA ILE A 191 3.25 -21.94 13.52
C ILE A 191 2.20 -23.02 13.31
N ILE A 192 2.65 -24.23 12.98
CA ILE A 192 1.78 -25.38 12.70
C ILE A 192 1.49 -26.08 14.01
N ILE A 193 0.30 -25.87 14.51
CA ILE A 193 -0.13 -26.37 15.82
C ILE A 193 -0.51 -27.85 15.74
N ASN A 194 -0.09 -28.61 16.77
CA ASN A 194 -0.55 -29.98 16.99
C ASN A 194 -1.70 -29.95 18.02
N PRO A 195 -2.96 -30.25 17.61
CA PRO A 195 -4.12 -30.19 18.50
C PRO A 195 -4.04 -31.17 19.70
N ASP A 196 -3.45 -32.35 19.49
CA ASP A 196 -3.33 -33.36 20.57
C ASP A 196 -2.42 -32.86 21.69
N ARG A 197 -1.34 -32.16 21.32
CA ARG A 197 -0.42 -31.54 22.29
C ARG A 197 -1.05 -30.37 23.02
N LEU A 198 -1.87 -29.56 22.36
CA LEU A 198 -2.62 -28.49 23.04
C LEU A 198 -3.51 -29.08 24.13
N LEU A 199 -4.23 -30.17 23.82
CA LEU A 199 -5.07 -30.86 24.78
C LEU A 199 -4.28 -31.48 25.95
N GLU A 200 -3.08 -32.02 25.68
CA GLU A 200 -2.19 -32.59 26.71
C GLU A 200 -1.79 -31.54 27.76
N TYR A 201 -1.52 -30.29 27.33
CA TYR A 201 -1.18 -29.20 28.22
C TYR A 201 -2.38 -28.34 28.65
N ASN A 202 -3.60 -28.73 28.28
CA ASN A 202 -4.84 -27.97 28.53
C ASN A 202 -4.78 -26.51 28.04
N LEU A 203 -4.24 -26.34 26.83
CA LEU A 203 -4.09 -25.03 26.16
C LEU A 203 -5.13 -24.89 25.05
N SER A 204 -5.58 -23.66 24.85
CA SER A 204 -6.39 -23.25 23.71
C SER A 204 -5.51 -22.67 22.58
N LEU A 205 -6.09 -22.48 21.41
CA LEU A 205 -5.45 -21.77 20.31
C LEU A 205 -5.17 -20.30 20.70
N ASP A 206 -6.12 -19.69 21.41
CA ASP A 206 -6.02 -18.31 21.84
C ASP A 206 -4.83 -18.08 22.79
N ASP A 207 -4.54 -19.04 23.68
CA ASP A 207 -3.35 -18.94 24.55
C ASP A 207 -2.05 -18.86 23.75
N VAL A 208 -1.96 -19.63 22.65
CA VAL A 208 -0.80 -19.57 21.75
C VAL A 208 -0.73 -18.25 21.00
N MET A 209 -1.85 -17.77 20.49
CA MET A 209 -1.93 -16.50 19.77
C MET A 209 -1.54 -15.33 20.67
N GLU A 210 -2.07 -15.27 21.89
CA GLU A 210 -1.75 -14.26 22.89
C GLU A 210 -0.27 -14.30 23.28
N ALA A 211 0.29 -15.49 23.49
CA ALA A 211 1.69 -15.66 23.80
C ALA A 211 2.60 -15.12 22.69
N VAL A 212 2.28 -15.39 21.42
CA VAL A 212 3.05 -14.87 20.26
C VAL A 212 2.95 -13.36 20.16
N GLN A 213 1.76 -12.79 20.31
CA GLN A 213 1.54 -11.35 20.25
C GLN A 213 2.30 -10.62 21.36
N ASN A 214 2.21 -11.10 22.60
CA ASN A 214 2.82 -10.47 23.75
C ASN A 214 4.35 -10.59 23.77
N ASN A 215 4.94 -11.59 23.09
CA ASN A 215 6.37 -11.81 23.04
C ASN A 215 7.07 -11.25 21.78
N ASN A 216 6.33 -10.63 20.87
CA ASN A 216 6.89 -10.01 19.66
C ASN A 216 6.90 -8.48 19.76
N LEU A 217 7.35 -7.94 20.89
CA LEU A 217 7.38 -6.51 21.17
C LEU A 217 8.74 -6.09 21.74
N ASN A 218 9.27 -4.96 21.25
CA ASN A 218 10.36 -4.28 21.91
C ASN A 218 9.79 -3.32 22.96
N LEU A 219 10.16 -3.51 24.20
CA LEU A 219 9.72 -2.66 25.30
C LEU A 219 10.90 -1.79 25.79
N GLY A 220 10.67 -0.48 25.92
CA GLY A 220 11.55 0.40 26.65
C GLY A 220 11.40 0.14 28.15
N ALA A 221 12.48 -0.24 28.84
CA ALA A 221 12.46 -0.53 30.26
C ALA A 221 12.90 0.68 31.12
N GLY A 222 13.13 1.85 30.52
CA GLY A 222 13.53 3.08 31.23
C GLY A 222 15.00 3.41 31.12
N ILE A 223 15.44 4.31 32.01
CA ILE A 223 16.81 4.82 32.03
C ILE A 223 17.41 4.47 33.41
N ILE A 224 18.64 3.99 33.40
CA ILE A 224 19.45 3.80 34.62
C ILE A 224 20.48 4.91 34.69
N GLU A 225 20.39 5.77 35.69
CA GLU A 225 21.39 6.79 35.98
C GLU A 225 22.58 6.17 36.72
N LYS A 226 23.77 6.28 36.17
CA LYS A 226 24.99 5.82 36.79
C LYS A 226 26.04 6.92 36.79
N GLY A 227 26.05 7.74 37.83
CA GLY A 227 26.93 8.91 37.94
C GLY A 227 26.55 10.01 36.94
N ALA A 228 27.44 10.29 35.98
CA ALA A 228 27.20 11.27 34.91
C ALA A 228 26.72 10.62 33.60
N GLU A 229 26.47 9.32 33.58
CA GLU A 229 26.00 8.58 32.41
C GLU A 229 24.56 8.09 32.58
N GLU A 230 23.78 8.23 31.51
CA GLU A 230 22.44 7.66 31.39
C GLU A 230 22.48 6.42 30.50
N LEU A 231 22.07 5.28 31.03
CA LEU A 231 21.95 4.02 30.29
C LEU A 231 20.50 3.76 29.94
N ILE A 232 20.18 3.74 28.64
CA ILE A 232 18.86 3.38 28.16
C ILE A 232 18.73 1.86 28.18
N VAL A 233 17.78 1.35 28.95
CA VAL A 233 17.44 -0.07 29.02
C VAL A 233 16.30 -0.37 28.06
N ARG A 234 16.47 -1.34 27.17
CA ARG A 234 15.42 -1.83 26.28
C ARG A 234 15.38 -3.35 26.24
N SER A 235 14.21 -3.92 26.19
CA SER A 235 14.02 -5.34 25.88
C SER A 235 14.02 -5.52 24.37
N LEU A 236 14.79 -6.47 23.86
CA LEU A 236 14.79 -6.87 22.46
C LEU A 236 13.93 -8.13 22.33
N GLY A 237 12.61 -7.94 22.14
CA GLY A 237 11.64 -9.03 22.04
C GLY A 237 11.16 -9.32 20.62
N LEU A 238 11.56 -8.51 19.60
CA LEU A 238 11.17 -8.77 18.23
C LEU A 238 11.78 -10.08 17.71
N VAL A 239 10.93 -10.94 17.21
CA VAL A 239 11.28 -12.21 16.57
C VAL A 239 12.10 -11.96 15.31
N LYS A 240 13.21 -12.69 15.15
CA LYS A 240 14.10 -12.64 13.98
C LYS A 240 14.25 -13.98 13.30
N THR A 241 14.12 -15.06 14.05
CA THR A 241 14.32 -16.44 13.59
C THR A 241 13.17 -17.34 14.01
N THR A 242 13.03 -18.49 13.35
CA THR A 242 12.10 -19.53 13.77
C THR A 242 12.37 -19.98 15.20
N THR A 243 13.64 -20.08 15.59
CA THR A 243 14.05 -20.48 16.94
C THR A 243 13.58 -19.49 18.01
N ASP A 244 13.51 -18.19 17.71
CA ASP A 244 12.99 -17.19 18.65
C ASP A 244 11.51 -17.48 18.93
N ILE A 245 10.72 -17.82 17.89
CA ILE A 245 9.30 -18.19 18.03
C ILE A 245 9.18 -19.51 18.82
N GLU A 246 9.96 -20.52 18.48
CA GLU A 246 9.95 -21.83 19.14
C GLU A 246 10.17 -21.72 20.66
N ASN A 247 10.95 -20.75 21.10
CA ASN A 247 11.30 -20.53 22.50
C ASN A 247 10.38 -19.56 23.25
N ILE A 248 9.31 -19.06 22.62
CA ILE A 248 8.27 -18.32 23.33
C ILE A 248 7.58 -19.22 24.34
N VAL A 249 7.46 -18.73 25.58
CA VAL A 249 6.74 -19.41 26.65
C VAL A 249 5.26 -19.09 26.54
N ILE A 250 4.43 -20.12 26.46
CA ILE A 250 2.95 -19.98 26.42
C ILE A 250 2.41 -19.87 27.85
N VAL A 251 2.77 -20.83 28.70
CA VAL A 251 2.28 -20.91 30.07
C VAL A 251 3.30 -21.65 30.95
N ASN A 252 3.21 -21.49 32.27
CA ASN A 252 3.88 -22.35 33.22
C ASN A 252 2.94 -23.46 33.70
N TYR A 253 3.16 -24.66 33.22
CA TYR A 253 2.39 -25.84 33.60
C TYR A 253 3.14 -26.63 34.68
N GLN A 254 2.54 -26.81 35.87
CA GLN A 254 3.19 -27.48 36.99
C GLN A 254 4.61 -27.03 37.30
N ASN A 255 4.84 -25.73 37.32
CA ASN A 255 6.13 -25.09 37.54
C ASN A 255 7.19 -25.32 36.42
N THR A 256 6.76 -25.85 35.26
CA THR A 256 7.61 -26.06 34.09
C THR A 256 7.10 -25.19 32.93
N PRO A 257 7.96 -24.38 32.27
CA PRO A 257 7.53 -23.57 31.14
C PRO A 257 7.20 -24.44 29.94
N VAL A 258 6.04 -24.22 29.34
CA VAL A 258 5.62 -24.82 28.07
C VAL A 258 5.92 -23.82 26.96
N TYR A 259 6.73 -24.24 26.01
CA TYR A 259 7.17 -23.44 24.87
C TYR A 259 6.33 -23.74 23.63
N ILE A 260 6.33 -22.85 22.64
CA ILE A 260 5.67 -23.08 21.34
C ILE A 260 6.16 -24.40 20.71
N LYS A 261 7.46 -24.70 20.74
CA LYS A 261 8.04 -25.95 20.21
C LYS A 261 7.47 -27.22 20.85
N ASN A 262 6.85 -27.13 22.02
CA ASN A 262 6.24 -28.29 22.69
C ASN A 262 4.87 -28.63 22.06
N VAL A 263 4.17 -27.65 21.50
CA VAL A 263 2.80 -27.78 20.98
C VAL A 263 2.68 -27.51 19.48
N ALA A 264 3.72 -26.98 18.86
CA ALA A 264 3.71 -26.58 17.44
C ALA A 264 5.08 -26.81 16.78
N THR A 265 5.10 -26.83 15.46
CA THR A 265 6.30 -26.74 14.62
C THR A 265 6.33 -25.35 13.97
N VAL A 266 7.51 -24.72 14.00
CA VAL A 266 7.70 -23.38 13.40
C VAL A 266 8.56 -23.52 12.16
N GLU A 267 8.04 -23.05 11.03
CA GLU A 267 8.75 -23.10 9.76
C GLU A 267 8.49 -21.87 8.88
N PHE A 268 9.32 -21.68 7.85
CA PHE A 268 9.01 -20.73 6.80
C PHE A 268 7.99 -21.35 5.84
N GLY A 269 6.87 -20.67 5.66
CA GLY A 269 5.87 -21.04 4.70
C GLY A 269 5.52 -19.89 3.75
N ASN A 270 4.54 -20.15 2.93
CA ASN A 270 4.03 -19.19 1.97
C ASN A 270 2.63 -18.73 2.37
N ALA A 271 2.39 -17.42 2.32
CA ALA A 271 1.05 -16.89 2.51
C ALA A 271 0.10 -17.43 1.43
N PHE A 272 -1.17 -17.58 1.79
CA PHE A 272 -2.20 -17.93 0.84
C PHE A 272 -2.26 -16.89 -0.29
N ARG A 273 -2.25 -17.36 -1.54
CA ARG A 273 -2.33 -16.47 -2.72
C ARG A 273 -3.60 -16.71 -3.51
N ARG A 274 -4.18 -15.63 -4.03
CA ARG A 274 -5.40 -15.67 -4.85
C ARG A 274 -5.13 -15.63 -6.36
N GLY A 275 -3.86 -15.47 -6.78
CA GLY A 275 -3.51 -15.39 -8.19
C GLY A 275 -2.04 -15.63 -8.46
N VAL A 276 -1.74 -15.88 -9.72
CA VAL A 276 -0.39 -16.04 -10.25
C VAL A 276 -0.17 -15.06 -11.40
N SER A 277 1.10 -14.70 -11.65
CA SER A 277 1.50 -13.95 -12.84
C SER A 277 2.42 -14.84 -13.67
N LEU A 278 2.05 -15.06 -14.92
CA LEU A 278 2.81 -15.91 -15.86
C LEU A 278 3.38 -15.06 -16.98
N LEU A 279 4.60 -15.38 -17.39
CA LEU A 279 5.23 -14.85 -18.59
C LEU A 279 5.06 -15.87 -19.71
N ASN A 280 4.38 -15.47 -20.79
CA ASN A 280 4.14 -16.32 -21.97
C ASN A 280 3.54 -17.71 -21.63
N ASP A 281 2.66 -17.76 -20.63
CA ASP A 281 1.96 -18.97 -20.15
C ASP A 281 2.88 -20.12 -19.68
N GLN A 282 4.16 -19.84 -19.41
CA GLN A 282 5.14 -20.88 -19.08
C GLN A 282 5.84 -20.66 -17.76
N LYS A 283 6.30 -19.45 -17.48
CA LYS A 283 7.13 -19.15 -16.29
C LYS A 283 6.40 -18.26 -15.32
N GLU A 284 6.35 -18.66 -14.06
CA GLU A 284 5.84 -17.78 -13.00
C GLU A 284 6.84 -16.65 -12.73
N ILE A 285 6.32 -15.45 -12.70
CA ILE A 285 7.08 -14.21 -12.48
C ILE A 285 6.47 -13.36 -11.37
N VAL A 286 7.27 -12.43 -10.85
CA VAL A 286 6.82 -11.38 -9.95
C VAL A 286 6.75 -10.07 -10.73
N VAL A 287 5.58 -9.44 -10.71
CA VAL A 287 5.30 -8.20 -11.45
C VAL A 287 5.14 -7.04 -10.49
N GLY A 288 5.76 -5.91 -10.82
CA GLY A 288 5.52 -4.62 -10.18
C GLY A 288 4.77 -3.67 -11.11
N ASN A 289 3.61 -3.18 -10.68
CA ASN A 289 2.83 -2.18 -11.39
C ASN A 289 2.93 -0.84 -10.67
N VAL A 290 3.44 0.18 -11.35
CA VAL A 290 3.64 1.53 -10.80
C VAL A 290 2.51 2.43 -11.23
N TYR A 291 1.91 3.11 -10.25
CA TYR A 291 0.83 4.06 -10.44
C TYR A 291 1.31 5.47 -10.09
N LYS A 292 1.03 6.43 -10.95
CA LYS A 292 1.33 7.84 -10.70
C LYS A 292 0.37 8.46 -9.71
N ALA A 293 0.81 9.51 -9.04
CA ALA A 293 -0.06 10.37 -8.26
C ALA A 293 -0.99 11.18 -9.17
N HIS A 294 -2.18 11.51 -8.66
CA HIS A 294 -3.13 12.37 -9.37
C HIS A 294 -2.47 13.69 -9.75
N GLY A 295 -2.68 14.16 -10.99
CA GLY A 295 -2.11 15.41 -11.51
C GLY A 295 -0.61 15.36 -11.87
N ALA A 296 0.11 14.27 -11.58
CA ALA A 296 1.52 14.15 -11.95
C ALA A 296 1.71 13.95 -13.47
N ASN A 297 2.77 14.52 -14.04
CA ASN A 297 3.13 14.33 -15.44
C ASN A 297 3.74 12.95 -15.67
N SER A 298 3.05 12.10 -16.45
CA SER A 298 3.47 10.73 -16.73
C SER A 298 4.86 10.62 -17.33
N PHE A 299 5.21 11.49 -18.28
CA PHE A 299 6.50 11.47 -18.95
C PHE A 299 7.67 11.73 -18.00
N GLU A 300 7.52 12.73 -17.13
CA GLU A 300 8.55 13.06 -16.13
C GLU A 300 8.71 11.94 -15.11
N VAL A 301 7.58 11.41 -14.61
CA VAL A 301 7.61 10.33 -13.61
C VAL A 301 8.27 9.08 -14.21
N ILE A 302 7.93 8.70 -15.44
CA ILE A 302 8.56 7.56 -16.13
C ILE A 302 10.07 7.80 -16.33
N SER A 303 10.49 9.01 -16.69
CA SER A 303 11.90 9.33 -16.85
C SER A 303 12.69 9.19 -15.54
N ARG A 304 12.11 9.66 -14.41
CA ARG A 304 12.70 9.49 -13.07
C ARG A 304 12.72 8.03 -12.65
N LEU A 305 11.63 7.28 -12.94
CA LEU A 305 11.53 5.85 -12.66
C LEU A 305 12.60 5.04 -13.39
N LYS A 306 12.80 5.27 -14.68
CA LYS A 306 13.83 4.58 -15.47
C LYS A 306 15.22 4.76 -14.86
N LYS A 307 15.59 6.00 -14.51
CA LYS A 307 16.86 6.28 -13.83
C LYS A 307 16.98 5.57 -12.49
N ARG A 308 15.91 5.53 -11.70
CA ARG A 308 15.93 4.83 -10.42
C ARG A 308 16.03 3.32 -10.59
N MET A 309 15.34 2.75 -11.58
CA MET A 309 15.39 1.32 -11.89
C MET A 309 16.78 0.88 -12.34
N GLU A 310 17.51 1.67 -13.15
CA GLU A 310 18.90 1.40 -13.50
C GLU A 310 19.80 1.32 -12.26
N LEU A 311 19.61 2.25 -11.29
CA LEU A 311 20.35 2.21 -10.04
C LEU A 311 20.00 0.99 -9.18
N ILE A 312 18.72 0.63 -9.13
CA ILE A 312 18.28 -0.56 -8.41
C ILE A 312 18.90 -1.82 -9.05
N GLN A 313 18.80 -1.95 -10.38
CA GLN A 313 19.31 -3.11 -11.11
C GLN A 313 20.80 -3.34 -10.89
N ASN A 314 21.60 -2.28 -10.81
CA ASN A 314 23.03 -2.37 -10.55
C ASN A 314 23.38 -2.79 -9.10
N ASN A 315 22.43 -2.71 -8.18
CA ASN A 315 22.61 -3.03 -6.76
C ASN A 315 21.87 -4.31 -6.34
N LEU A 316 21.14 -4.95 -7.27
CA LEU A 316 20.50 -6.24 -6.97
C LEU A 316 21.56 -7.36 -6.89
N PRO A 317 21.34 -8.38 -6.05
CA PRO A 317 22.13 -9.60 -6.07
C PRO A 317 22.00 -10.30 -7.44
N GLU A 318 23.09 -10.99 -7.86
CA GLU A 318 23.16 -11.76 -9.11
C GLU A 318 22.21 -12.97 -9.12
#